data_80e387522702dd2e8f832c4b3e9f3b6a
#
_entry.id   80e387522702dd2e8f832c4b3e9f3b6a
#
_cell.length_a   1.000
_cell.length_b   1.000
_cell.length_c   1.000
_cell.angle_alpha   90.00
_cell.angle_beta   90.00
_cell.angle_gamma   90.00
#
_symmetry.space_group_name_H-M   'P 1'
#
loop_
_entity.id
_entity.type
_entity.pdbx_description
1 polymer ?
#
loop_
_entity_poly.entity_id
_entity_poly.type
_entity_poly.pdbx_seq_one_letter_code
_entity_poly.pdbx_strand_id
1 'polypeptide(L)'
;MPEQTIISCPVTTIVTGFAASMGSILSLAADKGRRFAMPQSKIMIHQPLLMGYQGRASECEIQAREILKTRDHLVKLYSEQTGKNNEEIKKALDRDNWFTAE
;
A
#
# COMPACT_ATOMS: atom_id res chain seq x y z
N MET A 1 -1.54 -7.42 10.26
CA MET A 1 -0.23 -6.87 9.84
C MET A 1 0.81 -7.21 10.88
N PRO A 2 2.01 -7.66 10.47
CA PRO A 2 3.07 -7.97 11.44
C PRO A 2 3.39 -6.82 12.39
N GLU A 3 3.41 -5.59 11.89
CA GLU A 3 3.67 -4.40 12.70
C GLU A 3 2.63 -4.21 13.79
N GLN A 4 1.37 -4.50 13.49
CA GLN A 4 0.28 -4.39 14.45
C GLN A 4 0.39 -5.40 15.58
N THR A 5 0.94 -6.59 15.31
CA THR A 5 1.08 -7.63 16.32
C THR A 5 2.19 -7.34 17.30
N ILE A 6 3.14 -6.46 16.94
CA ILE A 6 4.25 -6.08 17.80
C ILE A 6 3.84 -4.98 18.79
N ILE A 7 2.91 -4.11 18.37
CA ILE A 7 2.45 -2.98 19.18
C ILE A 7 1.25 -3.41 20.01
N SER A 8 1.35 -3.30 21.32
CA SER A 8 0.29 -3.74 22.24
C SER A 8 -0.75 -2.65 22.54
N CYS A 9 -0.44 -1.39 22.28
CA CYS A 9 -1.36 -0.27 22.55
C CYS A 9 -2.22 0.04 21.33
N PRO A 10 -3.41 0.64 21.52
CA PRO A 10 -4.21 1.12 20.39
C PRO A 10 -3.47 2.21 19.61
N VAL A 11 -3.62 2.18 18.28
CA VAL A 11 -2.99 3.15 17.38
C VAL A 11 -4.05 3.83 16.56
N THR A 12 -3.97 5.17 16.49
CA THR A 12 -4.82 5.98 15.63
C THR A 12 -3.93 6.63 14.55
N THR A 13 -4.40 6.64 13.32
CA THR A 13 -3.71 7.33 12.23
C THR A 13 -4.56 8.48 11.72
N ILE A 14 -3.92 9.59 11.40
CA ILE A 14 -4.56 10.77 10.84
C ILE A 14 -3.74 11.25 9.65
N VAL A 15 -4.34 11.25 8.47
CA VAL A 15 -3.71 11.82 7.28
C VAL A 15 -3.98 13.31 7.29
N THR A 16 -2.95 14.12 7.47
CA THR A 16 -3.10 15.58 7.58
C THR A 16 -2.87 16.32 6.26
N GLY A 17 -2.23 15.69 5.30
CA GLY A 17 -1.98 16.31 4.00
C GLY A 17 -1.93 15.26 2.90
N PHE A 18 -0.91 14.43 2.92
CA PHE A 18 -0.63 13.55 1.80
C PHE A 18 -0.02 12.24 2.31
N ALA A 19 -0.64 11.13 1.97
CA ALA A 19 -0.12 9.80 2.27
C ALA A 19 -0.03 9.01 0.96
N ALA A 20 1.18 8.77 0.48
CA ALA A 20 1.41 8.10 -0.79
C ALA A 20 2.28 6.87 -0.62
N SER A 21 2.06 5.86 -1.45
CA SER A 21 2.87 4.64 -1.48
C SER A 21 2.93 3.99 -0.10
N MET A 22 4.10 3.91 0.51
CA MET A 22 4.26 3.34 1.85
C MET A 22 3.54 4.18 2.92
N GLY A 23 3.38 5.48 2.71
CA GLY A 23 2.59 6.34 3.58
C GLY A 23 1.13 5.92 3.63
N SER A 24 0.57 5.45 2.51
CA SER A 24 -0.80 4.93 2.48
C SER A 24 -0.93 3.67 3.33
N ILE A 25 0.07 2.80 3.31
CA ILE A 25 0.09 1.58 4.13
C ILE A 25 0.15 1.94 5.61
N LEU A 26 0.99 2.92 5.97
CA LEU A 26 1.07 3.38 7.35
C LEU A 26 -0.27 3.97 7.81
N SER A 27 -0.98 4.67 6.94
CA SER A 27 -2.29 5.21 7.30
C SER A 27 -3.31 4.11 7.61
N LEU A 28 -3.15 2.93 6.99
CA LEU A 28 -4.02 1.78 7.21
C LEU A 28 -3.55 0.88 8.36
N ALA A 29 -2.41 1.17 8.98
CA ALA A 29 -1.86 0.33 10.03
C ALA A 29 -2.63 0.42 11.35
N ALA A 30 -3.43 1.46 11.53
CA ALA A 30 -4.29 1.58 12.70
C ALA A 30 -5.48 0.62 12.60
N ASP A 31 -6.11 0.34 13.74
CA ASP A 31 -7.31 -0.47 13.79
C ASP A 31 -8.46 0.20 13.04
N LYS A 32 -9.38 -0.61 12.54
CA LYS A 32 -10.59 -0.09 11.92
C LYS A 32 -11.35 0.78 12.92
N GLY A 33 -11.83 1.93 12.46
CA GLY A 33 -12.47 2.91 13.32
C GLY A 33 -11.51 3.91 13.94
N ARG A 34 -10.20 3.71 13.78
CA ARG A 34 -9.16 4.61 14.27
C ARG A 34 -8.34 5.25 13.15
N ARG A 35 -8.87 5.24 11.92
CA ARG A 35 -8.23 5.80 10.74
C ARG A 35 -8.98 7.04 10.32
N PHE A 36 -8.27 8.16 10.26
CA PHE A 36 -8.87 9.47 9.96
C PHE A 36 -8.07 10.17 8.87
N ALA A 37 -8.74 11.07 8.17
CA ALA A 37 -8.11 11.92 7.17
C ALA A 37 -8.73 13.31 7.26
N MET A 38 -7.89 14.34 7.21
CA MET A 38 -8.36 15.72 7.18
C MET A 38 -9.06 15.99 5.84
N PRO A 39 -10.05 16.90 5.79
CA PRO A 39 -10.85 17.09 4.58
C PRO A 39 -10.10 17.42 3.31
N GLN A 40 -8.94 18.07 3.43
CA GLN A 40 -8.13 18.45 2.27
C GLN A 40 -6.99 17.46 1.99
N SER A 41 -6.89 16.38 2.76
CA SER A 41 -5.83 15.40 2.58
C SER A 41 -6.10 14.46 1.42
N LYS A 42 -5.04 13.83 0.91
CA LYS A 42 -5.12 12.88 -0.20
C LYS A 42 -4.29 11.64 0.12
N ILE A 43 -4.75 10.52 -0.39
CA ILE A 43 -4.05 9.23 -0.28
C ILE A 43 -3.83 8.70 -1.68
N MET A 44 -2.62 8.25 -1.98
CA MET A 44 -2.29 7.69 -3.29
C MET A 44 -1.72 6.29 -3.12
N ILE A 45 -2.23 5.35 -3.90
CA ILE A 45 -1.71 3.99 -3.96
C ILE A 45 -1.26 3.67 -5.37
N HIS A 46 -0.24 2.82 -5.49
CA HIS A 46 0.23 2.33 -6.79
C HIS A 46 0.96 1.01 -6.60
N GLN A 47 1.13 0.27 -7.70
CA GLN A 47 1.94 -0.95 -7.66
C GLN A 47 3.43 -0.59 -7.54
N PRO A 48 4.27 -1.52 -7.05
CA PRO A 48 5.70 -1.26 -6.97
C PRO A 48 6.31 -1.07 -8.35
N LEU A 49 7.30 -0.21 -8.45
CA LEU A 49 7.97 0.14 -9.69
C LEU A 49 9.39 -0.44 -9.71
N LEU A 50 9.79 -0.95 -10.89
CA LEU A 50 11.17 -1.29 -11.16
C LEU A 50 11.77 -0.20 -12.04
N MET A 51 12.70 0.56 -11.49
CA MET A 51 13.26 1.73 -12.18
C MET A 51 14.73 1.53 -12.51
N GLY A 52 15.06 1.70 -13.81
CA GLY A 52 16.44 1.82 -14.23
C GLY A 52 17.31 0.58 -14.06
N TYR A 53 16.73 -0.61 -13.98
CA TYR A 53 17.51 -1.83 -13.82
C TYR A 53 18.12 -2.27 -15.15
N GLN A 54 19.44 -2.51 -15.12
CA GLN A 54 20.19 -3.06 -16.24
C GLN A 54 20.96 -4.30 -15.78
N GLY A 55 21.06 -5.28 -16.65
CA GLY A 55 21.79 -6.50 -16.33
C GLY A 55 21.57 -7.56 -17.40
N ARG A 56 22.03 -8.78 -17.11
CA ARG A 56 21.80 -9.92 -17.99
C ARG A 56 20.31 -10.26 -18.02
N ALA A 57 19.86 -10.90 -19.11
CA ALA A 57 18.46 -11.29 -19.25
C ALA A 57 17.96 -12.11 -18.06
N SER A 58 18.77 -13.08 -17.58
CA SER A 58 18.41 -13.90 -16.42
C SER A 58 18.32 -13.09 -15.14
N GLU A 59 19.16 -12.07 -14.98
CA GLU A 59 19.11 -11.17 -13.82
C GLU A 59 17.88 -10.29 -13.86
N CYS A 60 17.53 -9.77 -15.03
CA CYS A 60 16.31 -8.98 -15.22
C CYS A 60 15.07 -9.83 -14.91
N GLU A 61 15.06 -11.08 -15.32
CA GLU A 61 13.97 -12.00 -15.02
C GLU A 61 13.81 -12.21 -13.52
N ILE A 62 14.92 -12.37 -12.80
CA ILE A 62 14.89 -12.53 -11.34
C ILE A 62 14.32 -11.28 -10.68
N GLN A 63 14.75 -10.09 -11.12
CA GLN A 63 14.23 -8.83 -10.56
C GLN A 63 12.75 -8.66 -10.86
N ALA A 64 12.31 -9.03 -12.06
CA ALA A 64 10.89 -8.98 -12.41
C ALA A 64 10.06 -9.90 -11.52
N ARG A 65 10.54 -11.10 -11.22
CA ARG A 65 9.84 -12.02 -10.32
C ARG A 65 9.75 -11.46 -8.91
N GLU A 66 10.83 -10.84 -8.42
CA GLU A 66 10.85 -10.28 -7.06
C GLU A 66 9.88 -9.10 -6.94
N ILE A 67 9.81 -8.23 -7.94
CA ILE A 67 8.87 -7.10 -7.89
C ILE A 67 7.42 -7.59 -7.99
N LEU A 68 7.15 -8.67 -8.71
CA LEU A 68 5.82 -9.27 -8.77
C LEU A 68 5.41 -9.89 -7.43
N LYS A 69 6.36 -10.52 -6.73
CA LYS A 69 6.11 -11.02 -5.36
C LYS A 69 5.78 -9.88 -4.42
N THR A 70 6.51 -8.78 -4.53
CA THR A 70 6.25 -7.58 -3.72
C THR A 70 4.86 -7.03 -4.02
N ARG A 71 4.48 -6.98 -5.29
CA ARG A 71 3.14 -6.54 -5.68
C ARG A 71 2.06 -7.42 -5.04
N ASP A 72 2.23 -8.73 -5.11
CA ASP A 72 1.24 -9.66 -4.54
C ASP A 72 1.15 -9.52 -3.03
N HIS A 73 2.28 -9.28 -2.37
CA HIS A 73 2.30 -9.01 -0.93
C HIS A 73 1.56 -7.72 -0.59
N LEU A 74 1.76 -6.66 -1.36
CA LEU A 74 1.06 -5.39 -1.18
C LEU A 74 -0.44 -5.54 -1.42
N VAL A 75 -0.83 -6.29 -2.45
CA VAL A 75 -2.25 -6.58 -2.72
C VAL A 75 -2.88 -7.23 -1.49
N LYS A 76 -2.21 -8.20 -0.90
CA LYS A 76 -2.70 -8.87 0.31
C LYS A 76 -2.84 -7.90 1.48
N LEU A 77 -1.84 -7.05 1.71
CA LEU A 77 -1.88 -6.06 2.79
C LEU A 77 -3.06 -5.10 2.63
N TYR A 78 -3.24 -4.53 1.44
CA TYR A 78 -4.36 -3.62 1.19
C TYR A 78 -5.70 -4.34 1.32
N SER A 79 -5.79 -5.57 0.81
CA SER A 79 -7.01 -6.37 0.90
C SER A 79 -7.39 -6.62 2.36
N GLU A 80 -6.45 -7.03 3.19
CA GLU A 80 -6.69 -7.29 4.61
C GLU A 80 -7.10 -6.02 5.35
N GLN A 81 -6.48 -4.89 5.06
CA GLN A 81 -6.74 -3.65 5.78
C GLN A 81 -7.98 -2.92 5.31
N THR A 82 -8.41 -3.11 4.07
CA THR A 82 -9.59 -2.41 3.52
C THR A 82 -10.84 -3.28 3.45
N GLY A 83 -10.70 -4.60 3.55
CA GLY A 83 -11.81 -5.53 3.36
C GLY A 83 -12.21 -5.75 1.91
N LYS A 84 -11.50 -5.17 0.96
CA LYS A 84 -11.77 -5.36 -0.48
C LYS A 84 -11.07 -6.61 -0.96
N ASN A 85 -11.60 -7.24 -2.03
CA ASN A 85 -11.00 -8.46 -2.57
C ASN A 85 -9.73 -8.14 -3.38
N ASN A 86 -8.93 -9.19 -3.64
CA ASN A 86 -7.64 -9.03 -4.31
C ASN A 86 -7.76 -8.43 -5.71
N GLU A 87 -8.81 -8.78 -6.46
CA GLU A 87 -9.00 -8.28 -7.82
C GLU A 87 -9.26 -6.77 -7.84
N GLU A 88 -10.07 -6.28 -6.88
CA GLU A 88 -10.31 -4.84 -6.74
C GLU A 88 -9.03 -4.10 -6.40
N ILE A 89 -8.21 -4.66 -5.50
CA ILE A 89 -6.95 -4.05 -5.11
C ILE A 89 -5.95 -4.05 -6.26
N LYS A 90 -5.83 -5.15 -7.01
CA LYS A 90 -4.95 -5.20 -8.18
C LYS A 90 -5.32 -4.13 -9.20
N LYS A 91 -6.61 -3.97 -9.46
CA LYS A 91 -7.10 -2.95 -10.38
C LYS A 91 -6.79 -1.55 -9.88
N ALA A 92 -6.98 -1.31 -8.58
CA ALA A 92 -6.70 -0.01 -7.97
C ALA A 92 -5.21 0.32 -8.00
N LEU A 93 -4.32 -0.67 -7.91
CA LEU A 93 -2.87 -0.48 -7.89
C LEU A 93 -2.25 -0.40 -9.29
N ASP A 94 -2.99 -0.69 -10.36
CA ASP A 94 -2.44 -0.76 -11.72
C ASP A 94 -1.83 0.58 -12.17
N ARG A 95 -2.41 1.68 -11.74
CA ARG A 95 -1.94 3.05 -12.00
C ARG A 95 -1.95 3.82 -10.69
N ASP A 96 -1.30 4.98 -10.69
CA ASP A 96 -1.41 5.89 -9.55
C ASP A 96 -2.88 6.20 -9.31
N ASN A 97 -3.35 5.89 -8.13
CA ASN A 97 -4.76 6.03 -7.78
C ASN A 97 -4.90 6.92 -6.56
N TRP A 98 -5.67 7.98 -6.69
CA TRP A 98 -5.81 9.01 -5.67
C TRP A 98 -7.16 8.90 -4.97
N PHE A 99 -7.14 9.03 -3.66
CA PHE A 99 -8.35 9.00 -2.84
C PHE A 99 -8.43 10.27 -1.99
N THR A 100 -9.65 10.74 -1.78
CA THR A 100 -9.94 11.84 -0.87
C THR A 100 -10.32 11.29 0.51
N ALA A 101 -10.57 12.19 1.47
CA ALA A 101 -11.01 11.80 2.81
C ALA A 101 -12.37 11.09 2.78
N GLU A 102 -13.15 11.36 1.77
CA GLU A 102 -14.44 10.68 1.55
C GLU A 102 -14.23 9.27 0.95
#